data_e609a8ad15a369d51d10529a217a5389
#
_entry.id   e609a8ad15a369d51d10529a217a5389
#
_cell.length_a   1.000
_cell.length_b   1.000
_cell.length_c   1.000
_cell.angle_alpha   90.00
_cell.angle_beta   90.00
_cell.angle_gamma   90.00
#
_symmetry.space_group_name_H-M   'P 1'
#
loop_
_entity.id
_entity.type
_entity.pdbx_description
1 polymer ?
#
loop_
_entity_poly.entity_id
_entity_poly.type
_entity_poly.pdbx_seq_one_letter_code
_entity_poly.pdbx_strand_id
1 'polypeptide(L)'
;MVSTAPRTAPGTTHRLAPYAQVKQHLKDGLASGRWAPGELMPSEAELVAAFGVSRMTVNRALRELQAEGLVLRTQGVGTFAAPLHRVSSTLTISDVHDEIVARGHRHEARVHLQRAERAGAALAAQLGLAEGAEVFHVLIVHLEDGLPLQCEDRYVNPTEAPAFLQADFTQHTPTHVLFESTSLWRAQFQVDAARPTAQEASLLGVAADEPCLVVVRRTFSRRAPITIARLVHPGRRYTLQGEFEP
;
A
#
# COMPACT_ATOMS: atom_id res chain seq x y z
N MET A 1 -41.98 27.67 48.76
CA MET A 1 -41.59 26.97 47.50
C MET A 1 -40.23 27.48 47.08
N VAL A 2 -39.18 26.71 47.34
CA VAL A 2 -37.82 27.07 47.03
C VAL A 2 -37.42 26.30 45.79
N SER A 3 -37.19 27.02 44.67
CA SER A 3 -36.78 26.47 43.39
C SER A 3 -35.28 26.22 43.39
N THR A 4 -34.88 24.96 43.30
CA THR A 4 -33.46 24.55 43.22
C THR A 4 -33.12 24.39 41.76
N ALA A 5 -32.27 25.30 41.23
CA ALA A 5 -31.70 25.21 39.90
C ALA A 5 -30.61 24.08 39.84
N PRO A 6 -30.46 23.34 38.76
CA PRO A 6 -29.42 22.33 38.67
C PRO A 6 -28.06 23.00 38.34
N ARG A 7 -27.03 22.63 39.15
CA ARG A 7 -25.65 23.00 38.89
C ARG A 7 -25.14 22.22 37.68
N THR A 8 -24.80 22.92 36.59
CA THR A 8 -24.03 22.41 35.44
C THR A 8 -22.61 22.08 35.90
N ALA A 9 -22.19 20.83 35.75
CA ALA A 9 -20.81 20.40 35.95
C ALA A 9 -19.89 20.95 34.84
N PRO A 10 -18.66 21.38 35.16
CA PRO A 10 -17.72 21.86 34.13
C PRO A 10 -17.26 20.70 33.26
N GLY A 11 -17.35 20.88 31.93
CA GLY A 11 -16.91 19.90 30.94
C GLY A 11 -15.42 19.59 31.11
N THR A 12 -15.11 18.30 31.23
CA THR A 12 -13.75 17.76 31.26
C THR A 12 -13.13 17.91 29.86
N THR A 13 -12.35 18.95 29.65
CA THR A 13 -11.45 19.05 28.48
C THR A 13 -10.46 17.88 28.55
N HIS A 14 -10.60 16.92 27.68
CA HIS A 14 -9.68 15.78 27.54
C HIS A 14 -8.30 16.31 27.14
N ARG A 15 -7.42 16.53 28.12
CA ARG A 15 -6.03 16.95 27.87
C ARG A 15 -5.30 15.76 27.27
N LEU A 16 -4.81 15.92 26.03
CA LEU A 16 -4.05 14.88 25.34
C LEU A 16 -2.87 14.39 26.21
N ALA A 17 -2.57 13.09 26.14
CA ALA A 17 -1.41 12.53 26.81
C ALA A 17 -0.12 13.25 26.38
N PRO A 18 0.89 13.41 27.26
CA PRO A 18 2.08 14.19 26.95
C PRO A 18 2.78 13.80 25.63
N TYR A 19 2.89 12.52 25.33
CA TYR A 19 3.48 12.06 24.06
C TYR A 19 2.63 12.45 22.84
N ALA A 20 1.29 12.44 22.99
CA ALA A 20 0.37 12.81 21.92
C ALA A 20 0.43 14.32 21.63
N GLN A 21 0.69 15.17 22.64
CA GLN A 21 0.91 16.60 22.46
C GLN A 21 2.19 16.88 21.64
N VAL A 22 3.29 16.19 21.97
CA VAL A 22 4.54 16.29 21.19
C VAL A 22 4.32 15.82 19.77
N LYS A 23 3.68 14.67 19.58
CA LYS A 23 3.38 14.10 18.28
C LYS A 23 2.53 15.04 17.43
N GLN A 24 1.45 15.60 18.01
CA GLN A 24 0.57 16.53 17.31
C GLN A 24 1.29 17.79 16.88
N HIS A 25 2.09 18.42 17.78
CA HIS A 25 2.89 19.59 17.44
C HIS A 25 3.84 19.37 16.27
N LEU A 26 4.50 18.20 16.23
CA LEU A 26 5.40 17.85 15.15
C LEU A 26 4.62 17.60 13.84
N LYS A 27 3.46 16.94 13.91
CA LYS A 27 2.56 16.78 12.75
C LYS A 27 2.11 18.12 12.18
N ASP A 28 1.66 19.04 13.03
CA ASP A 28 1.20 20.36 12.62
C ASP A 28 2.34 21.17 11.97
N GLY A 29 3.55 21.04 12.51
CA GLY A 29 4.74 21.67 11.93
C GLY A 29 5.12 21.11 10.57
N LEU A 30 5.04 19.79 10.39
CA LEU A 30 5.24 19.13 9.09
C LEU A 30 4.16 19.53 8.08
N ALA A 31 2.90 19.49 8.48
CA ALA A 31 1.76 19.85 7.63
C ALA A 31 1.79 21.34 7.20
N SER A 32 2.25 22.24 8.08
CA SER A 32 2.39 23.66 7.76
C SER A 32 3.64 24.00 6.95
N GLY A 33 4.51 23.02 6.65
CA GLY A 33 5.78 23.25 5.95
C GLY A 33 6.85 23.94 6.80
N ARG A 34 6.75 23.91 8.13
CA ARG A 34 7.76 24.46 9.04
C ARG A 34 9.12 23.82 8.82
N TRP A 35 9.15 22.56 8.43
CA TRP A 35 10.34 21.82 8.01
C TRP A 35 10.12 21.30 6.61
N ALA A 36 10.99 21.74 5.70
CA ALA A 36 10.96 21.23 4.33
C ALA A 36 11.36 19.75 4.28
N PRO A 37 10.90 19.00 3.26
CA PRO A 37 11.30 17.62 3.07
C PRO A 37 12.84 17.45 3.10
N GLY A 38 13.32 16.55 3.95
CA GLY A 38 14.75 16.33 4.19
C GLY A 38 15.41 17.31 5.15
N GLU A 39 14.69 18.30 5.67
CA GLU A 39 15.21 19.26 6.62
C GLU A 39 15.35 18.67 8.03
N LEU A 40 16.36 19.11 8.76
CA LEU A 40 16.61 18.70 10.15
C LEU A 40 15.54 19.28 11.06
N MET A 41 14.88 18.41 11.81
CA MET A 41 13.88 18.77 12.81
C MET A 41 14.53 18.99 14.19
N PRO A 42 13.79 19.56 15.16
CA PRO A 42 14.29 19.72 16.51
C PRO A 42 14.77 18.39 17.12
N SER A 43 15.89 18.46 17.82
CA SER A 43 16.48 17.33 18.52
C SER A 43 15.61 16.84 19.69
N GLU A 44 15.83 15.60 20.14
CA GLU A 44 15.16 15.08 21.34
C GLU A 44 15.34 15.99 22.56
N ALA A 45 16.54 16.59 22.72
CA ALA A 45 16.84 17.49 23.85
C ALA A 45 16.04 18.79 23.76
N GLU A 46 15.93 19.38 22.58
CA GLU A 46 15.13 20.58 22.34
C GLU A 46 13.65 20.32 22.60
N LEU A 47 13.12 19.18 22.15
CA LEU A 47 11.73 18.78 22.38
C LEU A 47 11.45 18.51 23.87
N VAL A 48 12.39 17.90 24.59
CA VAL A 48 12.32 17.72 26.04
C VAL A 48 12.23 19.07 26.74
N ALA A 49 13.08 20.00 26.36
CA ALA A 49 13.10 21.38 26.95
C ALA A 49 11.80 22.16 26.61
N ALA A 50 11.35 22.06 25.36
CA ALA A 50 10.17 22.83 24.90
C ALA A 50 8.84 22.32 25.52
N PHE A 51 8.70 21.00 25.72
CA PHE A 51 7.47 20.41 26.25
C PHE A 51 7.50 20.06 27.74
N GLY A 52 8.67 20.15 28.39
CA GLY A 52 8.81 19.78 29.80
C GLY A 52 8.52 18.31 30.09
N VAL A 53 8.72 17.41 29.12
CA VAL A 53 8.43 15.97 29.21
C VAL A 53 9.71 15.14 29.28
N SER A 54 9.57 13.86 29.65
CA SER A 54 10.73 12.96 29.68
C SER A 54 11.26 12.65 28.29
N ARG A 55 12.55 12.31 28.19
CA ARG A 55 13.17 11.84 26.94
C ARG A 55 12.46 10.61 26.36
N MET A 56 11.96 9.71 27.22
CA MET A 56 11.19 8.54 26.78
C MET A 56 9.87 8.94 26.10
N THR A 57 9.21 9.98 26.61
CA THR A 57 7.97 10.53 26.04
C THR A 57 8.20 11.09 24.64
N VAL A 58 9.28 11.89 24.46
CA VAL A 58 9.69 12.40 23.14
C VAL A 58 10.05 11.25 22.19
N ASN A 59 10.86 10.29 22.68
CA ASN A 59 11.28 9.16 21.86
C ASN A 59 10.10 8.30 21.36
N ARG A 60 9.09 8.11 22.22
CA ARG A 60 7.84 7.45 21.82
C ARG A 60 7.14 8.21 20.70
N ALA A 61 6.95 9.51 20.83
CA ALA A 61 6.32 10.34 19.79
C ALA A 61 7.08 10.25 18.45
N LEU A 62 8.41 10.37 18.48
CA LEU A 62 9.25 10.28 17.30
C LEU A 62 9.24 8.87 16.65
N ARG A 63 9.17 7.79 17.46
CA ARG A 63 9.01 6.42 16.92
C ARG A 63 7.68 6.22 16.21
N GLU A 64 6.60 6.74 16.79
CA GLU A 64 5.29 6.68 16.14
C GLU A 64 5.28 7.47 14.83
N LEU A 65 5.86 8.70 14.81
CA LEU A 65 6.00 9.48 13.58
C LEU A 65 6.89 8.80 12.52
N GLN A 66 7.92 8.09 12.95
CA GLN A 66 8.77 7.29 12.05
C GLN A 66 8.01 6.09 11.49
N ALA A 67 7.20 5.41 12.31
CA ALA A 67 6.34 4.32 11.86
C ALA A 67 5.28 4.81 10.86
N GLU A 68 4.79 6.04 11.02
CA GLU A 68 3.89 6.72 10.10
C GLU A 68 4.60 7.28 8.84
N GLY A 69 5.92 7.13 8.74
CA GLY A 69 6.70 7.61 7.59
C GLY A 69 6.84 9.13 7.50
N LEU A 70 6.48 9.87 8.56
CA LEU A 70 6.52 11.33 8.58
C LEU A 70 7.91 11.90 8.91
N VAL A 71 8.77 11.10 9.54
CA VAL A 71 10.14 11.48 9.86
C VAL A 71 11.13 10.36 9.59
N LEU A 72 12.36 10.71 9.27
CA LEU A 72 13.52 9.81 9.16
C LEU A 72 14.45 10.06 10.35
N ARG A 73 14.84 8.99 11.06
CA ARG A 73 15.81 9.07 12.16
C ARG A 73 17.12 8.45 11.74
N THR A 74 18.18 9.24 11.80
CA THR A 74 19.54 8.78 11.55
C THR A 74 20.31 8.78 12.86
N GLN A 75 20.74 7.61 13.30
CA GLN A 75 21.44 7.44 14.57
C GLN A 75 22.70 8.35 14.64
N GLY A 76 22.83 9.11 15.71
CA GLY A 76 23.94 10.04 15.91
C GLY A 76 23.88 11.34 15.10
N VAL A 77 22.94 11.49 14.18
CA VAL A 77 22.81 12.68 13.31
C VAL A 77 21.59 13.51 13.67
N GLY A 78 20.41 12.89 13.78
CA GLY A 78 19.19 13.61 14.13
C GLY A 78 17.92 13.01 13.52
N THR A 79 16.85 13.79 13.65
CA THR A 79 15.53 13.50 13.04
C THR A 79 15.30 14.48 11.91
N PHE A 80 14.91 14.00 10.74
CA PHE A 80 14.64 14.79 9.55
C PHE A 80 13.17 14.68 9.18
N ALA A 81 12.58 15.76 8.66
CA ALA A 81 11.30 15.67 7.98
C ALA A 81 11.43 14.66 6.84
N ALA A 82 10.53 13.68 6.79
CA ALA A 82 10.56 12.74 5.67
C ALA A 82 10.43 13.55 4.38
N PRO A 83 11.16 13.19 3.30
CA PRO A 83 10.90 13.77 2.00
C PRO A 83 9.40 13.60 1.75
N LEU A 84 8.74 14.63 1.22
CA LEU A 84 7.36 14.50 0.74
C LEU A 84 7.36 13.36 -0.29
N HIS A 85 7.28 12.13 0.21
CA HIS A 85 6.69 11.13 -0.62
C HIS A 85 5.29 11.68 -0.88
N ARG A 86 5.01 12.02 -2.15
CA ARG A 86 3.64 12.14 -2.65
C ARG A 86 2.86 11.11 -1.88
N VAL A 87 1.82 11.58 -1.18
CA VAL A 87 1.00 10.80 -0.27
C VAL A 87 1.03 9.34 -0.71
N SER A 88 1.87 8.56 -0.09
CA SER A 88 1.75 7.13 -0.07
C SER A 88 0.54 6.93 0.84
N SER A 89 -0.66 7.04 0.25
CA SER A 89 -1.76 6.26 0.76
C SER A 89 -1.13 4.90 1.01
N THR A 90 -1.31 4.35 2.18
CA THR A 90 -0.90 2.99 2.49
C THR A 90 -1.69 2.13 1.51
N LEU A 91 -1.15 1.96 0.30
CA LEU A 91 -1.61 0.95 -0.64
C LEU A 91 -1.26 -0.36 0.04
N THR A 92 -2.15 -0.78 0.91
CA THR A 92 -2.12 -2.12 1.48
C THR A 92 -2.20 -3.07 0.29
N ILE A 93 -1.42 -4.14 0.29
CA ILE A 93 -1.65 -5.21 -0.67
C ILE A 93 -2.99 -5.79 -0.28
N SER A 94 -4.05 -5.32 -0.91
CA SER A 94 -5.36 -5.95 -0.78
C SER A 94 -5.53 -7.02 -1.84
N ASP A 95 -6.29 -8.02 -1.49
CA ASP A 95 -6.73 -9.05 -2.42
C ASP A 95 -8.03 -8.58 -3.06
N VAL A 96 -8.12 -8.67 -4.39
CA VAL A 96 -9.32 -8.27 -5.13
C VAL A 96 -10.57 -9.06 -4.69
N HIS A 97 -10.39 -10.31 -4.27
CA HIS A 97 -11.47 -11.11 -3.69
C HIS A 97 -12.01 -10.45 -2.42
N ASP A 98 -11.11 -10.12 -1.48
CA ASP A 98 -11.49 -9.52 -0.21
C ASP A 98 -12.15 -8.15 -0.40
N GLU A 99 -11.66 -7.35 -1.35
CA GLU A 99 -12.27 -6.07 -1.71
C GLU A 99 -13.71 -6.22 -2.22
N ILE A 100 -13.95 -7.18 -3.11
CA ILE A 100 -15.27 -7.45 -3.68
C ILE A 100 -16.23 -7.97 -2.61
N VAL A 101 -15.78 -8.94 -1.81
CA VAL A 101 -16.60 -9.53 -0.73
C VAL A 101 -16.92 -8.51 0.35
N ALA A 102 -15.98 -7.62 0.69
CA ALA A 102 -16.21 -6.54 1.67
C ALA A 102 -17.31 -5.56 1.22
N ARG A 103 -17.53 -5.41 -0.09
CA ARG A 103 -18.66 -4.66 -0.65
C ARG A 103 -19.98 -5.43 -0.70
N GLY A 104 -19.98 -6.71 -0.27
CA GLY A 104 -21.16 -7.58 -0.30
C GLY A 104 -21.44 -8.23 -1.66
N HIS A 105 -20.48 -8.21 -2.58
CA HIS A 105 -20.60 -8.74 -3.93
C HIS A 105 -19.88 -10.07 -4.09
N ARG A 106 -20.16 -10.78 -5.18
CA ARG A 106 -19.56 -12.08 -5.50
C ARG A 106 -18.35 -11.89 -6.41
N HIS A 107 -17.21 -12.41 -5.99
CA HIS A 107 -16.01 -12.52 -6.81
C HIS A 107 -16.05 -13.77 -7.69
N GLU A 108 -15.63 -13.62 -8.94
CA GLU A 108 -15.35 -14.71 -9.88
C GLU A 108 -14.00 -14.44 -10.55
N ALA A 109 -13.28 -15.51 -10.95
CA ALA A 109 -12.06 -15.41 -11.72
C ALA A 109 -12.14 -16.22 -13.01
N ARG A 110 -11.69 -15.62 -14.13
CA ARG A 110 -11.53 -16.32 -15.43
C ARG A 110 -10.05 -16.37 -15.77
N VAL A 111 -9.49 -17.58 -15.75
CA VAL A 111 -8.08 -17.81 -16.07
C VAL A 111 -7.93 -17.91 -17.59
N HIS A 112 -7.19 -16.98 -18.18
CA HIS A 112 -6.90 -16.95 -19.62
C HIS A 112 -5.54 -17.55 -19.96
N LEU A 113 -4.59 -17.48 -19.00
CA LEU A 113 -3.27 -18.06 -19.14
C LEU A 113 -2.75 -18.51 -17.78
N GLN A 114 -2.13 -19.70 -17.75
CA GLN A 114 -1.43 -20.24 -16.59
C GLN A 114 -0.35 -21.20 -17.10
N ARG A 115 0.91 -20.74 -17.18
CA ARG A 115 2.00 -21.54 -17.74
C ARG A 115 3.37 -21.09 -17.24
N ALA A 116 4.37 -21.94 -17.46
CA ALA A 116 5.77 -21.52 -17.43
C ALA A 116 6.20 -21.01 -18.81
N GLU A 117 7.05 -20.00 -18.84
CA GLU A 117 7.66 -19.48 -20.06
C GLU A 117 9.05 -18.93 -19.83
N ARG A 118 9.75 -18.53 -20.89
CA ARG A 118 11.09 -17.97 -20.82
C ARG A 118 11.04 -16.44 -20.71
N ALA A 119 11.71 -15.88 -19.72
CA ALA A 119 11.75 -14.44 -19.51
C ALA A 119 12.68 -13.76 -20.54
N GLY A 120 12.17 -12.74 -21.24
CA GLY A 120 13.03 -11.82 -21.99
C GLY A 120 13.86 -10.94 -21.06
N ALA A 121 14.90 -10.28 -21.61
CA ALA A 121 15.89 -9.51 -20.85
C ALA A 121 15.27 -8.52 -19.84
N ALA A 122 14.27 -7.75 -20.26
CA ALA A 122 13.63 -6.74 -19.41
C ALA A 122 12.87 -7.34 -18.21
N LEU A 123 12.10 -8.40 -18.43
CA LEU A 123 11.37 -9.10 -17.39
C LEU A 123 12.31 -9.83 -16.42
N ALA A 124 13.32 -10.51 -16.97
CA ALA A 124 14.33 -11.20 -16.19
C ALA A 124 15.05 -10.22 -15.23
N ALA A 125 15.48 -9.07 -15.74
CA ALA A 125 16.10 -8.02 -14.91
C ALA A 125 15.18 -7.53 -13.78
N GLN A 126 13.88 -7.37 -14.03
CA GLN A 126 12.90 -6.95 -13.02
C GLN A 126 12.67 -8.01 -11.93
N LEU A 127 12.80 -9.29 -12.28
CA LEU A 127 12.66 -10.41 -11.34
C LEU A 127 14.02 -10.85 -10.73
N GLY A 128 15.13 -10.18 -11.09
CA GLY A 128 16.47 -10.53 -10.62
C GLY A 128 16.95 -11.88 -11.13
N LEU A 129 16.52 -12.27 -12.34
CA LEU A 129 16.84 -13.53 -13.00
C LEU A 129 17.77 -13.29 -14.20
N ALA A 130 18.39 -14.36 -14.71
CA ALA A 130 19.09 -14.33 -15.98
C ALA A 130 18.10 -14.29 -17.15
N GLU A 131 18.49 -13.65 -18.25
CA GLU A 131 17.71 -13.71 -19.49
C GLU A 131 17.49 -15.16 -19.93
N GLY A 132 16.28 -15.48 -20.38
CA GLY A 132 15.89 -16.85 -20.75
C GLY A 132 15.60 -17.77 -19.54
N ALA A 133 15.70 -17.29 -18.30
CA ALA A 133 15.27 -18.05 -17.15
C ALA A 133 13.76 -18.36 -17.21
N GLU A 134 13.36 -19.47 -16.61
CA GLU A 134 11.95 -19.82 -16.49
C GLU A 134 11.26 -18.85 -15.52
N VAL A 135 10.05 -18.43 -15.88
CA VAL A 135 9.12 -17.67 -15.05
C VAL A 135 7.72 -18.27 -15.18
N PHE A 136 6.92 -18.12 -14.14
CA PHE A 136 5.51 -18.47 -14.20
C PHE A 136 4.71 -17.25 -14.64
N HIS A 137 3.77 -17.45 -15.54
CA HIS A 137 2.92 -16.40 -16.09
C HIS A 137 1.46 -16.76 -15.94
N VAL A 138 0.66 -15.86 -15.38
CA VAL A 138 -0.79 -15.97 -15.31
C VAL A 138 -1.45 -14.70 -15.84
N LEU A 139 -2.52 -14.88 -16.61
CA LEU A 139 -3.40 -13.80 -17.06
C LEU A 139 -4.83 -14.15 -16.61
N ILE A 140 -5.38 -13.33 -15.74
CA ILE A 140 -6.66 -13.59 -15.08
C ILE A 140 -7.53 -12.34 -15.17
N VAL A 141 -8.83 -12.53 -15.46
CA VAL A 141 -9.83 -11.49 -15.29
C VAL A 141 -10.64 -11.77 -14.04
N HIS A 142 -10.63 -10.82 -13.12
CA HIS A 142 -11.46 -10.86 -11.92
C HIS A 142 -12.77 -10.10 -12.19
N LEU A 143 -13.88 -10.70 -11.77
CA LEU A 143 -15.22 -10.17 -11.99
C LEU A 143 -15.91 -9.92 -10.65
N GLU A 144 -16.69 -8.85 -10.61
CA GLU A 144 -17.61 -8.50 -9.53
C GLU A 144 -19.03 -8.68 -10.05
N ASP A 145 -19.80 -9.60 -9.47
CA ASP A 145 -21.14 -9.97 -9.92
C ASP A 145 -21.26 -10.24 -11.43
N GLY A 146 -20.25 -10.91 -11.99
CA GLY A 146 -20.16 -11.25 -13.40
C GLY A 146 -19.64 -10.15 -14.33
N LEU A 147 -19.41 -8.90 -13.80
CA LEU A 147 -18.84 -7.81 -14.56
C LEU A 147 -17.31 -7.78 -14.42
N PRO A 148 -16.52 -7.78 -15.51
CA PRO A 148 -15.07 -7.67 -15.43
C PRO A 148 -14.63 -6.39 -14.71
N LEU A 149 -13.85 -6.54 -13.61
CA LEU A 149 -13.38 -5.45 -12.78
C LEU A 149 -11.88 -5.20 -12.93
N GLN A 150 -11.09 -6.29 -13.02
CA GLN A 150 -9.64 -6.23 -13.09
C GLN A 150 -9.10 -7.25 -14.09
N CYS A 151 -8.17 -6.83 -14.93
CA CYS A 151 -7.30 -7.72 -15.71
C CYS A 151 -5.94 -7.77 -15.01
N GLU A 152 -5.58 -8.95 -14.52
CA GLU A 152 -4.30 -9.22 -13.84
C GLU A 152 -3.37 -9.97 -14.78
N ASP A 153 -2.25 -9.36 -15.15
CA ASP A 153 -1.12 -9.95 -15.87
C ASP A 153 0.08 -10.04 -14.92
N ARG A 154 0.43 -11.28 -14.50
CA ARG A 154 1.42 -11.49 -13.44
C ARG A 154 2.48 -12.47 -13.84
N TYR A 155 3.72 -12.07 -13.56
CA TYR A 155 4.89 -12.94 -13.64
C TYR A 155 5.44 -13.23 -12.25
N VAL A 156 5.83 -14.50 -12.02
CA VAL A 156 6.31 -14.99 -10.72
C VAL A 156 7.64 -15.70 -10.89
N ASN A 157 8.56 -15.45 -9.97
CA ASN A 157 9.84 -16.12 -9.87
C ASN A 157 9.64 -17.54 -9.30
N PRO A 158 9.92 -18.61 -10.07
CA PRO A 158 9.72 -19.99 -9.62
C PRO A 158 10.55 -20.36 -8.39
N THR A 159 11.71 -19.73 -8.21
CA THR A 159 12.59 -19.99 -7.05
C THR A 159 11.95 -19.53 -5.73
N GLU A 160 11.17 -18.45 -5.78
CA GLU A 160 10.51 -17.88 -4.60
C GLU A 160 9.12 -18.50 -4.35
N ALA A 161 8.45 -19.01 -5.39
CA ALA A 161 7.12 -19.60 -5.30
C ALA A 161 7.00 -20.85 -6.21
N PRO A 162 7.69 -21.95 -5.91
CA PRO A 162 7.80 -23.11 -6.82
C PRO A 162 6.46 -23.83 -7.07
N ALA A 163 5.51 -23.78 -6.13
CA ALA A 163 4.21 -24.43 -6.27
C ALA A 163 3.12 -23.53 -6.90
N PHE A 164 3.46 -22.30 -7.29
CA PHE A 164 2.48 -21.29 -7.72
C PHE A 164 1.57 -21.76 -8.85
N LEU A 165 2.10 -22.42 -9.89
CA LEU A 165 1.30 -22.93 -11.01
C LEU A 165 0.42 -24.15 -10.68
N GLN A 166 0.55 -24.72 -9.49
CA GLN A 166 -0.29 -25.86 -9.05
C GLN A 166 -1.61 -25.38 -8.45
N ALA A 167 -1.75 -24.08 -8.18
CA ALA A 167 -2.94 -23.50 -7.59
C ALA A 167 -4.10 -23.44 -8.61
N ASP A 168 -5.33 -23.61 -8.10
CA ASP A 168 -6.56 -23.35 -8.84
C ASP A 168 -6.95 -21.87 -8.68
N PHE A 169 -6.61 -21.06 -9.69
CA PHE A 169 -6.92 -19.62 -9.68
C PHE A 169 -8.38 -19.28 -9.95
N THR A 170 -9.24 -20.25 -10.14
CA THR A 170 -10.70 -20.05 -10.13
C THR A 170 -11.25 -20.03 -8.69
N GLN A 171 -10.52 -20.60 -7.72
CA GLN A 171 -10.90 -20.65 -6.31
C GLN A 171 -10.09 -19.67 -5.45
N HIS A 172 -8.82 -19.47 -5.77
CA HIS A 172 -7.90 -18.62 -5.01
C HIS A 172 -7.24 -17.59 -5.92
N THR A 173 -7.14 -16.36 -5.46
CA THR A 173 -6.42 -15.34 -6.23
C THR A 173 -4.91 -15.59 -6.21
N PRO A 174 -4.15 -15.11 -7.20
CA PRO A 174 -2.69 -15.17 -7.16
C PRO A 174 -2.10 -14.48 -5.92
N THR A 175 -2.74 -13.43 -5.44
CA THR A 175 -2.32 -12.70 -4.24
C THR A 175 -2.47 -13.57 -3.00
N HIS A 176 -3.61 -14.24 -2.83
CA HIS A 176 -3.87 -15.17 -1.72
C HIS A 176 -2.84 -16.30 -1.70
N VAL A 177 -2.62 -16.97 -2.84
CA VAL A 177 -1.65 -18.07 -2.98
C VAL A 177 -0.23 -17.62 -2.60
N LEU A 178 0.17 -16.42 -3.00
CA LEU A 178 1.48 -15.88 -2.67
C LEU A 178 1.62 -15.52 -1.19
N PHE A 179 0.57 -15.01 -0.55
CA PHE A 179 0.59 -14.75 0.89
C PHE A 179 0.74 -16.02 1.71
N GLU A 180 0.09 -17.11 1.31
CA GLU A 180 0.19 -18.38 2.02
C GLU A 180 1.52 -19.12 1.77
N SER A 181 2.05 -19.01 0.55
CA SER A 181 3.20 -19.82 0.11
C SER A 181 4.56 -19.13 0.20
N THR A 182 4.59 -17.79 0.43
CA THR A 182 5.84 -17.02 0.41
C THR A 182 6.02 -16.14 1.63
N SER A 183 7.28 -15.84 1.98
CA SER A 183 7.62 -14.85 3.01
C SER A 183 7.68 -13.45 2.40
N LEU A 184 6.53 -12.83 2.18
CA LEU A 184 6.46 -11.47 1.66
C LEU A 184 7.09 -10.48 2.64
N TRP A 185 8.08 -9.71 2.18
CA TRP A 185 8.80 -8.74 2.99
C TRP A 185 8.46 -7.29 2.62
N ARG A 186 8.34 -7.01 1.32
CA ARG A 186 8.14 -5.66 0.80
C ARG A 186 7.30 -5.70 -0.48
N ALA A 187 6.50 -4.66 -0.66
CA ALA A 187 5.84 -4.38 -1.94
C ALA A 187 6.15 -2.96 -2.42
N GLN A 188 6.16 -2.79 -3.72
CA GLN A 188 6.24 -1.50 -4.42
C GLN A 188 5.04 -1.38 -5.33
N PHE A 189 4.47 -0.19 -5.39
CA PHE A 189 3.33 0.13 -6.24
C PHE A 189 3.67 1.35 -7.10
N GLN A 190 3.25 1.29 -8.35
CA GLN A 190 3.15 2.42 -9.24
C GLN A 190 1.73 2.47 -9.75
N VAL A 191 1.10 3.64 -9.71
CA VAL A 191 -0.29 3.82 -10.15
C VAL A 191 -0.28 4.85 -11.27
N ASP A 192 -0.80 4.46 -12.42
CA ASP A 192 -0.87 5.29 -13.62
C ASP A 192 -2.30 5.31 -14.17
N ALA A 193 -2.63 6.33 -14.95
CA ALA A 193 -3.81 6.37 -15.81
C ALA A 193 -3.37 6.10 -17.25
N ALA A 194 -3.92 5.07 -17.88
CA ALA A 194 -3.57 4.70 -19.25
C ALA A 194 -4.78 4.14 -20.02
N ARG A 195 -4.66 4.08 -21.34
CA ARG A 195 -5.58 3.28 -22.16
C ARG A 195 -5.21 1.80 -22.05
N PRO A 196 -6.20 0.89 -22.09
CA PRO A 196 -5.92 -0.53 -22.12
C PRO A 196 -5.26 -0.91 -23.45
N THR A 197 -4.46 -1.97 -23.43
CA THR A 197 -4.05 -2.63 -24.67
C THR A 197 -5.25 -3.28 -25.35
N ALA A 198 -5.14 -3.64 -26.64
CA ALA A 198 -6.24 -4.32 -27.34
C ALA A 198 -6.69 -5.61 -26.65
N GLN A 199 -5.75 -6.36 -26.07
CA GLN A 199 -6.04 -7.57 -25.30
C GLN A 199 -6.76 -7.23 -24.00
N GLU A 200 -6.26 -6.28 -23.21
CA GLU A 200 -6.90 -5.84 -21.95
C GLU A 200 -8.32 -5.30 -22.21
N ALA A 201 -8.50 -4.48 -23.26
CA ALA A 201 -9.81 -3.96 -23.64
C ALA A 201 -10.81 -5.08 -23.97
N SER A 202 -10.37 -6.07 -24.75
CA SER A 202 -11.19 -7.24 -25.09
C SER A 202 -11.55 -8.07 -23.85
N LEU A 203 -10.59 -8.34 -22.97
CA LEU A 203 -10.79 -9.13 -21.76
C LEU A 203 -11.69 -8.42 -20.74
N LEU A 204 -11.56 -7.12 -20.61
CA LEU A 204 -12.38 -6.30 -19.70
C LEU A 204 -13.75 -5.91 -20.29
N GLY A 205 -13.96 -6.15 -21.61
CA GLY A 205 -15.16 -5.73 -22.30
C GLY A 205 -15.38 -4.22 -22.28
N VAL A 206 -14.33 -3.45 -22.58
CA VAL A 206 -14.35 -1.99 -22.62
C VAL A 206 -13.86 -1.45 -23.95
N ALA A 207 -14.14 -0.18 -24.24
CA ALA A 207 -13.63 0.48 -25.44
C ALA A 207 -12.09 0.66 -25.36
N ALA A 208 -11.43 0.70 -26.53
CA ALA A 208 -9.96 0.84 -26.59
C ALA A 208 -9.44 2.21 -26.08
N ASP A 209 -10.32 3.19 -25.99
CA ASP A 209 -10.05 4.53 -25.47
C ASP A 209 -10.56 4.74 -24.03
N GLU A 210 -11.13 3.70 -23.38
CA GLU A 210 -11.57 3.77 -21.99
C GLU A 210 -10.39 4.10 -21.07
N PRO A 211 -10.46 5.17 -20.27
CA PRO A 211 -9.45 5.45 -19.27
C PRO A 211 -9.42 4.34 -18.20
N CYS A 212 -8.26 3.74 -18.00
CA CYS A 212 -8.06 2.71 -16.98
C CYS A 212 -7.08 3.19 -15.90
N LEU A 213 -7.34 2.78 -14.67
CA LEU A 213 -6.35 2.81 -13.61
C LEU A 213 -5.45 1.59 -13.76
N VAL A 214 -4.16 1.81 -13.87
CA VAL A 214 -3.16 0.75 -14.02
C VAL A 214 -2.28 0.73 -12.79
N VAL A 215 -2.27 -0.38 -12.06
CA VAL A 215 -1.40 -0.59 -10.91
C VAL A 215 -0.33 -1.59 -11.27
N VAL A 216 0.93 -1.17 -11.28
CA VAL A 216 2.07 -2.09 -11.37
C VAL A 216 2.55 -2.39 -9.97
N ARG A 217 2.46 -3.65 -9.57
CA ARG A 217 2.84 -4.11 -8.24
C ARG A 217 4.01 -5.08 -8.32
N ARG A 218 5.07 -4.78 -7.58
CA ARG A 218 6.22 -5.68 -7.40
C ARG A 218 6.29 -6.12 -5.96
N THR A 219 6.45 -7.40 -5.73
CA THR A 219 6.58 -7.97 -4.37
C THR A 219 7.92 -8.67 -4.21
N PHE A 220 8.45 -8.63 -3.00
CA PHE A 220 9.79 -9.09 -2.69
C PHE A 220 9.79 -9.94 -1.42
N SER A 221 10.57 -11.00 -1.42
CA SER A 221 11.08 -11.64 -0.21
C SER A 221 12.25 -10.81 0.37
N ARG A 222 12.87 -11.29 1.43
CA ARG A 222 14.13 -10.70 1.91
C ARG A 222 15.30 -10.91 0.96
N ARG A 223 15.20 -11.84 0.02
CA ARG A 223 16.29 -12.30 -0.85
C ARG A 223 16.16 -11.81 -2.27
N ALA A 224 14.95 -11.85 -2.84
CA ALA A 224 14.74 -11.59 -4.25
C ALA A 224 13.32 -11.04 -4.56
N PRO A 225 13.11 -10.48 -5.76
CA PRO A 225 11.77 -10.23 -6.28
C PRO A 225 11.00 -11.55 -6.40
N ILE A 226 9.78 -11.57 -5.86
CA ILE A 226 8.85 -12.70 -5.98
C ILE A 226 8.03 -12.55 -7.25
N THR A 227 7.41 -11.37 -7.44
CA THR A 227 6.48 -11.15 -8.55
C THR A 227 6.54 -9.71 -9.07
N ILE A 228 6.12 -9.58 -10.33
CA ILE A 228 5.64 -8.34 -10.93
C ILE A 228 4.25 -8.60 -11.51
N ALA A 229 3.30 -7.71 -11.19
CA ALA A 229 1.93 -7.78 -11.69
C ALA A 229 1.51 -6.42 -12.26
N ARG A 230 0.88 -6.44 -13.42
CA ARG A 230 0.16 -5.33 -14.02
C ARG A 230 -1.33 -5.59 -13.82
N LEU A 231 -1.99 -4.71 -13.08
CA LEU A 231 -3.40 -4.78 -12.72
C LEU A 231 -4.11 -3.62 -13.41
N VAL A 232 -5.01 -3.92 -14.33
CA VAL A 232 -5.72 -2.92 -15.14
C VAL A 232 -7.19 -2.91 -14.76
N HIS A 233 -7.67 -1.74 -14.36
CA HIS A 233 -9.05 -1.53 -13.90
C HIS A 233 -9.73 -0.47 -14.76
N PRO A 234 -10.91 -0.74 -15.34
CA PRO A 234 -11.68 0.29 -16.02
C PRO A 234 -12.05 1.44 -15.07
N GLY A 235 -11.73 2.67 -15.44
CA GLY A 235 -11.92 3.83 -14.56
C GLY A 235 -13.37 4.10 -14.16
N ARG A 236 -14.34 3.63 -14.95
CA ARG A 236 -15.77 3.73 -14.60
C ARG A 236 -16.25 2.66 -13.60
N ARG A 237 -15.42 1.61 -13.36
CA ARG A 237 -15.78 0.47 -12.51
C ARG A 237 -14.95 0.39 -11.24
N TYR A 238 -13.84 1.12 -11.17
CA TYR A 238 -12.90 1.02 -10.06
C TYR A 238 -12.40 2.40 -9.62
N THR A 239 -12.34 2.58 -8.31
CA THR A 239 -11.75 3.76 -7.67
C THR A 239 -10.78 3.29 -6.60
N LEU A 240 -9.56 3.79 -6.62
CA LEU A 240 -8.60 3.60 -5.55
C LEU A 240 -8.89 4.63 -4.46
N GLN A 241 -9.25 4.17 -3.28
CA GLN A 241 -9.50 5.00 -2.10
C GLN A 241 -8.44 4.75 -1.04
N GLY A 242 -8.03 5.79 -0.35
CA GLY A 242 -7.14 5.71 0.80
C GLY A 242 -7.59 6.71 1.84
N GLU A 243 -7.60 6.32 3.10
CA GLU A 243 -7.87 7.19 4.24
C GLU A 243 -6.55 7.54 4.91
N PHE A 244 -6.40 8.79 5.25
CA PHE A 244 -5.26 9.32 5.99
C PHE A 244 -5.79 10.06 7.20
N GLU A 245 -5.42 9.60 8.38
CA GLU A 245 -5.60 10.36 9.62
C GLU A 245 -4.28 11.08 9.94
N PRO A 246 -4.27 12.43 9.99
CA PRO A 246 -3.08 13.24 10.26
C PRO A 246 -2.53 13.09 11.69
#